data_7f432558c7f1998b8114b2a5ed026c23
#
_entry.id   7f432558c7f1998b8114b2a5ed026c23
#
_cell.length_a   1.000
_cell.length_b   1.000
_cell.length_c   1.000
_cell.angle_alpha   90.00
_cell.angle_beta   90.00
_cell.angle_gamma   90.00
#
_symmetry.space_group_name_H-M   'P 1'
#
loop_
_entity.id
_entity.type
_entity.pdbx_description
1 polymer ?
#
loop_
_entity_poly.entity_id
_entity_poly.type
_entity_poly.pdbx_seq_one_letter_code
_entity_poly.pdbx_strand_id
1 'polypeptide(L)'
;MIKIKINNSEFLVKKDISVLEACKYVGITVPRFCYHETLSVAGNCRMCLVEVADGRTPKPVSSCTYPVSMDGMQVFTDTPLVKKARENVVETLLLNHPLDCPICDQGGECDLQDQAMAYGVDFSRFREPKRAVDNLDLGPLVETTMTRCISCTRCVRFTTEVAGITQMGQTGRGEDAEITSYLNETLDSELQGNIIDLC
;
A
#
# COMPACT_ATOMS: atom_id res chain seq x y z
N MET A 1 14.64 16.33 -17.86
CA MET A 1 14.50 16.88 -16.49
C MET A 1 13.42 17.92 -16.53
N ILE A 2 12.57 17.95 -15.51
CA ILE A 2 11.46 18.89 -15.34
C ILE A 2 11.58 19.55 -13.97
N LYS A 3 11.26 20.84 -13.91
CA LYS A 3 11.25 21.60 -12.66
C LYS A 3 9.89 21.51 -11.99
N ILE A 4 9.84 20.97 -10.78
CA ILE A 4 8.62 20.88 -9.99
C ILE A 4 8.83 21.49 -8.60
N LYS A 5 7.73 21.82 -7.92
CA LYS A 5 7.73 22.23 -6.52
C LYS A 5 7.18 21.12 -5.66
N ILE A 6 7.91 20.73 -4.61
CA ILE A 6 7.42 19.83 -3.58
C ILE A 6 7.50 20.57 -2.25
N ASN A 7 6.36 20.75 -1.57
CA ASN A 7 6.27 21.47 -0.29
C ASN A 7 7.00 22.82 -0.30
N ASN A 8 6.77 23.65 -1.32
CA ASN A 8 7.39 24.98 -1.49
C ASN A 8 8.87 25.01 -1.95
N SER A 9 9.57 23.88 -2.01
CA SER A 9 10.92 23.79 -2.52
C SER A 9 10.93 23.35 -3.99
N GLU A 10 11.85 23.93 -4.79
CA GLU A 10 11.97 23.61 -6.22
C GLU A 10 13.02 22.51 -6.44
N PHE A 11 12.68 21.55 -7.27
CA PHE A 11 13.54 20.41 -7.60
C PHE A 11 13.54 20.13 -9.11
N LEU A 12 14.67 19.62 -9.60
CA LEU A 12 14.82 19.08 -10.95
C LEU A 12 14.73 17.56 -10.89
N VAL A 13 13.69 16.98 -11.49
CA VAL A 13 13.43 15.54 -11.50
C VAL A 13 13.33 15.01 -12.92
N LYS A 14 13.40 13.70 -13.09
CA LYS A 14 13.14 13.06 -14.39
C LYS A 14 11.68 13.25 -14.78
N LYS A 15 11.44 13.44 -16.07
CA LYS A 15 10.09 13.40 -16.64
C LYS A 15 9.53 11.99 -16.61
N ASP A 16 8.21 11.88 -16.49
CA ASP A 16 7.43 10.62 -16.58
C ASP A 16 7.70 9.58 -15.47
N ILE A 17 8.48 9.95 -14.42
CA ILE A 17 8.50 9.18 -13.18
C ILE A 17 7.25 9.45 -12.36
N SER A 18 6.90 8.57 -11.43
CA SER A 18 5.79 8.83 -10.51
C SER A 18 6.13 9.95 -9.52
N VAL A 19 5.11 10.66 -9.04
CA VAL A 19 5.28 11.67 -7.97
C VAL A 19 5.89 11.02 -6.71
N LEU A 20 5.55 9.77 -6.42
CA LEU A 20 6.14 9.02 -5.31
C LEU A 20 7.67 8.88 -5.45
N GLU A 21 8.12 8.47 -6.64
CA GLU A 21 9.55 8.36 -6.94
C GLU A 21 10.25 9.72 -6.92
N ALA A 22 9.59 10.76 -7.42
CA ALA A 22 10.11 12.13 -7.34
C ALA A 22 10.30 12.58 -5.89
N CYS A 23 9.31 12.33 -5.02
CA CYS A 23 9.42 12.61 -3.58
C CYS A 23 10.58 11.85 -2.94
N LYS A 24 10.69 10.54 -3.23
CA LYS A 24 11.81 9.71 -2.73
C LYS A 24 13.16 10.25 -3.18
N TYR A 25 13.28 10.63 -4.45
CA TYR A 25 14.53 11.18 -5.01
C TYR A 25 15.02 12.44 -4.29
N VAL A 26 14.10 13.26 -3.80
CA VAL A 26 14.43 14.50 -3.05
C VAL A 26 14.42 14.31 -1.53
N GLY A 27 14.33 13.07 -1.04
CA GLY A 27 14.38 12.73 0.39
C GLY A 27 13.08 12.96 1.16
N ILE A 28 11.94 13.10 0.45
CA ILE A 28 10.62 13.24 1.09
C ILE A 28 9.92 11.90 1.12
N THR A 29 9.67 11.39 2.33
CA THR A 29 8.96 10.13 2.53
C THR A 29 7.45 10.33 2.40
N VAL A 30 6.82 9.54 1.52
CA VAL A 30 5.36 9.44 1.40
C VAL A 30 4.94 8.03 1.82
N PRO A 31 4.00 7.89 2.78
CA PRO A 31 3.58 6.59 3.27
C PRO A 31 2.89 5.76 2.17
N ARG A 32 3.05 4.44 2.22
CA ARG A 32 2.51 3.52 1.23
C ARG A 32 2.43 2.10 1.80
N PHE A 33 1.50 1.28 1.28
CA PHE A 33 1.43 -0.15 1.57
C PHE A 33 1.61 -0.99 0.30
N CYS A 34 0.80 -0.75 -0.75
CA CYS A 34 0.79 -1.62 -1.93
C CYS A 34 1.99 -1.42 -2.86
N TYR A 35 2.61 -0.25 -2.88
CA TYR A 35 3.74 0.04 -3.76
C TYR A 35 5.00 -0.70 -3.30
N HIS A 36 5.67 -1.34 -4.24
CA HIS A 36 7.00 -1.92 -4.09
C HIS A 36 7.84 -1.56 -5.33
N GLU A 37 9.13 -1.30 -5.15
CA GLU A 37 9.99 -0.75 -6.20
C GLU A 37 10.23 -1.70 -7.37
N THR A 38 10.17 -3.00 -7.11
CA THR A 38 10.42 -4.06 -8.09
C THR A 38 9.16 -4.68 -8.67
N LEU A 39 7.97 -4.24 -8.23
CA LEU A 39 6.69 -4.76 -8.71
C LEU A 39 5.90 -3.69 -9.45
N SER A 40 5.00 -4.11 -10.33
CA SER A 40 4.07 -3.21 -10.99
C SER A 40 3.25 -2.38 -9.98
N VAL A 41 2.78 -1.22 -10.40
CA VAL A 41 2.07 -0.29 -9.52
C VAL A 41 0.59 -0.69 -9.43
N ALA A 42 0.14 -1.11 -8.24
CA ALA A 42 -1.25 -1.47 -7.99
C ALA A 42 -2.17 -0.26 -7.76
N GLY A 43 -1.71 0.74 -7.00
CA GLY A 43 -2.48 1.96 -6.69
C GLY A 43 -3.73 1.75 -5.85
N ASN A 44 -3.87 0.59 -5.16
CA ASN A 44 -5.10 0.19 -4.47
C ASN A 44 -5.19 0.64 -3.01
N CYS A 45 -4.09 0.72 -2.27
CA CYS A 45 -4.12 1.04 -0.83
C CYS A 45 -4.48 2.50 -0.52
N ARG A 46 -4.26 3.42 -1.44
CA ARG A 46 -4.53 4.87 -1.32
C ARG A 46 -3.77 5.60 -0.20
N MET A 47 -2.85 4.95 0.48
CA MET A 47 -2.08 5.59 1.56
C MET A 47 -1.14 6.69 1.04
N CYS A 48 -0.66 6.58 -0.19
CA CYS A 48 0.27 7.52 -0.81
C CYS A 48 -0.40 8.80 -1.38
N LEU A 49 -1.61 9.16 -0.93
CA LEU A 49 -2.29 10.37 -1.39
C LEU A 49 -1.47 11.63 -1.08
N VAL A 50 -1.39 12.50 -2.07
CA VAL A 50 -0.81 13.85 -2.01
C VAL A 50 -1.71 14.79 -2.80
N GLU A 51 -1.62 16.09 -2.59
CA GLU A 51 -2.27 17.05 -3.49
C GLU A 51 -1.31 17.46 -4.59
N VAL A 52 -1.83 17.51 -5.82
CA VAL A 52 -1.09 17.94 -7.00
C VAL A 52 -1.86 19.06 -7.70
N ALA A 53 -1.15 20.14 -8.00
CA ALA A 53 -1.60 21.20 -8.91
C ALA A 53 -0.77 21.13 -10.20
N ASP A 54 -1.43 20.76 -11.28
CA ASP A 54 -0.91 20.66 -12.63
C ASP A 54 -1.38 21.80 -13.53
N GLY A 55 -1.32 23.02 -13.03
CA GLY A 55 -1.90 24.22 -13.66
C GLY A 55 -3.40 24.43 -13.35
N ARG A 56 -3.98 23.60 -12.48
CA ARG A 56 -5.36 23.64 -12.00
C ARG A 56 -5.39 23.72 -10.47
N THR A 57 -6.58 23.80 -9.92
CA THR A 57 -6.80 23.70 -8.47
C THR A 57 -6.19 22.41 -7.94
N PRO A 58 -5.46 22.43 -6.81
CA PRO A 58 -4.90 21.24 -6.19
C PRO A 58 -5.97 20.18 -5.93
N LYS A 59 -5.66 18.93 -6.22
CA LYS A 59 -6.55 17.79 -5.98
C LYS A 59 -5.78 16.61 -5.40
N PRO A 60 -6.41 15.76 -4.58
CA PRO A 60 -5.77 14.57 -4.04
C PRO A 60 -5.60 13.52 -5.15
N VAL A 61 -4.39 12.98 -5.26
CA VAL A 61 -4.02 11.92 -6.21
C VAL A 61 -3.15 10.87 -5.53
N SER A 62 -3.16 9.65 -6.04
CA SER A 62 -2.23 8.61 -5.61
C SER A 62 -0.86 8.88 -6.22
N SER A 63 0.12 9.26 -5.39
CA SER A 63 1.46 9.63 -5.88
C SER A 63 2.19 8.51 -6.62
N CYS A 64 1.90 7.24 -6.29
CA CYS A 64 2.51 6.10 -6.96
C CYS A 64 2.05 5.90 -8.42
N THR A 65 0.87 6.41 -8.78
CA THR A 65 0.30 6.29 -10.14
C THR A 65 0.35 7.59 -10.93
N TYR A 66 0.59 8.72 -10.27
CA TYR A 66 0.53 10.02 -10.92
C TYR A 66 1.90 10.43 -11.50
N PRO A 67 2.02 10.63 -12.82
CA PRO A 67 3.29 10.95 -13.45
C PRO A 67 3.66 12.43 -13.29
N VAL A 68 4.96 12.69 -13.19
CA VAL A 68 5.52 14.04 -13.31
C VAL A 68 5.59 14.39 -14.79
N SER A 69 4.58 15.13 -15.30
CA SER A 69 4.36 15.33 -16.74
C SER A 69 4.74 16.73 -17.26
N MET A 70 4.80 17.75 -16.41
CA MET A 70 4.96 19.13 -16.85
C MET A 70 5.80 19.98 -15.90
N ASP A 71 6.46 21.00 -16.47
CA ASP A 71 7.14 22.03 -15.67
C ASP A 71 6.15 22.85 -14.83
N GLY A 72 6.60 23.25 -13.65
CA GLY A 72 5.81 24.06 -12.73
C GLY A 72 4.76 23.29 -11.94
N MET A 73 4.67 21.95 -12.07
CA MET A 73 3.80 21.11 -11.23
C MET A 73 4.13 21.36 -9.75
N GLN A 74 3.08 21.47 -8.94
CA GLN A 74 3.22 21.61 -7.49
C GLN A 74 2.64 20.40 -6.79
N VAL A 75 3.42 19.85 -5.85
CA VAL A 75 3.07 18.68 -5.03
C VAL A 75 3.08 19.10 -3.58
N PHE A 76 2.01 18.78 -2.87
CA PHE A 76 1.88 19.04 -1.44
C PHE A 76 1.67 17.73 -0.71
N THR A 77 2.60 17.39 0.18
CA THR A 77 2.62 16.09 0.87
C THR A 77 2.05 16.14 2.28
N ASP A 78 1.78 17.32 2.83
CA ASP A 78 1.43 17.52 4.23
C ASP A 78 0.33 18.56 4.47
N THR A 79 -0.66 18.65 3.58
CA THR A 79 -1.82 19.52 3.76
C THR A 79 -2.83 18.91 4.75
N PRO A 80 -3.74 19.73 5.34
CA PRO A 80 -4.81 19.22 6.17
C PRO A 80 -5.68 18.16 5.47
N LEU A 81 -5.93 18.31 4.17
CA LEU A 81 -6.66 17.34 3.36
C LEU A 81 -5.91 16.02 3.24
N VAL A 82 -4.60 16.08 2.95
CA VAL A 82 -3.74 14.88 2.86
C VAL A 82 -3.67 14.16 4.20
N LYS A 83 -3.50 14.88 5.31
CA LYS A 83 -3.50 14.29 6.66
C LYS A 83 -4.79 13.56 6.94
N LYS A 84 -5.93 14.21 6.70
CA LYS A 84 -7.25 13.61 6.92
C LYS A 84 -7.52 12.41 6.00
N ALA A 85 -7.05 12.47 4.77
CA ALA A 85 -7.16 11.34 3.84
C ALA A 85 -6.38 10.12 4.32
N ARG A 86 -5.14 10.30 4.79
CA ARG A 86 -4.32 9.21 5.33
C ARG A 86 -4.90 8.64 6.61
N GLU A 87 -5.38 9.49 7.51
CA GLU A 87 -6.09 9.08 8.72
C GLU A 87 -7.28 8.17 8.38
N ASN A 88 -8.10 8.57 7.41
CA ASN A 88 -9.25 7.77 6.96
C ASN A 88 -8.84 6.44 6.31
N VAL A 89 -7.72 6.41 5.58
CA VAL A 89 -7.19 5.15 5.01
C VAL A 89 -6.75 4.20 6.13
N VAL A 90 -6.00 4.69 7.12
CA VAL A 90 -5.58 3.89 8.27
C VAL A 90 -6.81 3.38 9.05
N GLU A 91 -7.79 4.24 9.32
CA GLU A 91 -9.04 3.86 9.98
C GLU A 91 -9.76 2.73 9.22
N THR A 92 -9.84 2.84 7.89
CA THR A 92 -10.45 1.82 7.04
C THR A 92 -9.70 0.49 7.10
N LEU A 93 -8.37 0.51 7.06
CA LEU A 93 -7.56 -0.70 7.18
C LEU A 93 -7.69 -1.36 8.56
N LEU A 94 -7.79 -0.57 9.62
CA LEU A 94 -7.93 -1.06 10.98
C LEU A 94 -9.36 -1.52 11.33
N LEU A 95 -10.35 -1.17 10.52
CA LEU A 95 -11.75 -1.54 10.77
C LEU A 95 -11.91 -3.05 10.99
N ASN A 96 -11.41 -3.85 10.07
CA ASN A 96 -11.48 -5.32 10.12
C ASN A 96 -10.16 -5.99 10.56
N HIS A 97 -9.10 -5.22 10.74
CA HIS A 97 -7.81 -5.79 11.18
C HIS A 97 -7.91 -6.31 12.62
N PRO A 98 -7.48 -7.56 12.90
CA PRO A 98 -7.60 -8.16 14.23
C PRO A 98 -6.66 -7.49 15.24
N LEU A 99 -7.00 -7.56 16.52
CA LEU A 99 -6.17 -7.04 17.61
C LEU A 99 -5.10 -8.06 18.04
N ASP A 100 -4.37 -8.59 17.08
CA ASP A 100 -3.44 -9.71 17.25
C ASP A 100 -1.98 -9.27 17.41
N CYS A 101 -1.68 -7.97 17.50
CA CYS A 101 -0.29 -7.50 17.56
C CYS A 101 0.59 -8.26 18.57
N PRO A 102 0.12 -8.61 19.80
CA PRO A 102 0.94 -9.35 20.77
C PRO A 102 1.30 -10.78 20.35
N ILE A 103 0.56 -11.38 19.43
CA ILE A 103 0.75 -12.76 18.93
C ILE A 103 1.02 -12.78 17.42
N CYS A 104 1.24 -11.64 16.80
CA CYS A 104 1.51 -11.51 15.37
C CYS A 104 3.02 -11.51 15.13
N ASP A 105 3.50 -12.36 14.22
CA ASP A 105 4.93 -12.48 13.90
C ASP A 105 5.50 -11.18 13.32
N GLN A 106 4.67 -10.35 12.66
CA GLN A 106 5.04 -9.01 12.15
C GLN A 106 5.14 -7.95 13.27
N GLY A 107 4.70 -8.25 14.50
CA GLY A 107 4.66 -7.28 15.60
C GLY A 107 6.04 -6.70 15.92
N GLY A 108 6.17 -5.37 15.93
CA GLY A 108 7.43 -4.66 16.17
C GLY A 108 8.20 -4.26 14.89
N GLU A 109 7.89 -4.83 13.74
CA GLU A 109 8.48 -4.47 12.44
C GLU A 109 7.38 -4.31 11.35
N CYS A 110 6.18 -3.90 11.76
CA CYS A 110 4.99 -3.85 10.94
C CYS A 110 4.73 -2.45 10.39
N ASP A 111 4.77 -2.31 9.06
CA ASP A 111 4.42 -1.05 8.37
C ASP A 111 3.05 -0.51 8.77
N LEU A 112 2.06 -1.39 9.03
CA LEU A 112 0.72 -0.96 9.45
C LEU A 112 0.74 -0.36 10.86
N GLN A 113 1.48 -0.95 11.80
CA GLN A 113 1.65 -0.37 13.15
C GLN A 113 2.32 1.00 13.06
N ASP A 114 3.43 1.12 12.36
CA ASP A 114 4.18 2.37 12.23
C ASP A 114 3.34 3.47 11.59
N GLN A 115 2.63 3.15 10.52
CA GLN A 115 1.77 4.12 9.84
C GLN A 115 0.49 4.43 10.63
N ALA A 116 -0.03 3.48 11.41
CA ALA A 116 -1.15 3.74 12.32
C ALA A 116 -0.74 4.71 13.43
N MET A 117 0.45 4.57 13.99
CA MET A 117 0.98 5.50 14.99
C MET A 117 1.27 6.89 14.40
N ALA A 118 1.79 6.95 13.17
CA ALA A 118 2.19 8.21 12.53
C ALA A 118 0.99 9.01 11.97
N TYR A 119 -0.06 8.35 11.50
CA TYR A 119 -1.14 8.97 10.73
C TYR A 119 -2.54 8.64 11.23
N GLY A 120 -2.70 7.63 12.09
CA GLY A 120 -3.98 7.21 12.63
C GLY A 120 -4.45 8.04 13.81
N VAL A 121 -5.59 7.65 14.37
CA VAL A 121 -6.12 8.15 15.63
C VAL A 121 -5.97 7.08 16.72
N ASP A 122 -5.99 7.48 17.97
CA ASP A 122 -5.77 6.63 19.14
C ASP A 122 -7.03 5.90 19.63
N PHE A 123 -8.16 6.05 18.94
CA PHE A 123 -9.42 5.39 19.26
C PHE A 123 -10.15 4.92 18.02
N SER A 124 -11.02 3.93 18.19
CA SER A 124 -11.97 3.49 17.15
C SER A 124 -13.36 3.99 17.46
N ARG A 125 -14.03 4.57 16.46
CA ARG A 125 -15.46 4.91 16.50
C ARG A 125 -16.38 3.78 16.05
N PHE A 126 -15.81 2.68 15.55
CA PHE A 126 -16.51 1.49 15.07
C PHE A 126 -16.60 0.45 16.19
N ARG A 127 -17.75 -0.20 16.31
CA ARG A 127 -18.05 -1.20 17.35
C ARG A 127 -18.57 -2.51 16.77
N GLU A 128 -18.68 -2.59 15.46
CA GLU A 128 -19.10 -3.77 14.73
C GLU A 128 -18.10 -4.91 14.92
N PRO A 129 -18.54 -6.17 14.89
CA PRO A 129 -17.63 -7.31 14.88
C PRO A 129 -16.66 -7.21 13.69
N LYS A 130 -15.38 -7.50 13.94
CA LYS A 130 -14.37 -7.55 12.88
C LYS A 130 -14.60 -8.81 12.02
N ARG A 131 -14.38 -8.66 10.71
CA ARG A 131 -14.44 -9.77 9.78
C ARG A 131 -13.33 -10.78 10.08
N ALA A 132 -13.65 -12.06 10.02
CA ALA A 132 -12.69 -13.16 10.02
C ALA A 132 -12.77 -13.90 8.68
N VAL A 133 -11.64 -14.32 8.17
CA VAL A 133 -11.51 -15.11 6.93
C VAL A 133 -10.67 -16.35 7.18
N ASP A 134 -10.92 -17.40 6.40
CA ASP A 134 -10.16 -18.64 6.49
C ASP A 134 -8.71 -18.45 6.03
N ASN A 135 -7.80 -19.19 6.63
CA ASN A 135 -6.41 -19.20 6.23
C ASN A 135 -6.22 -20.01 4.95
N LEU A 136 -5.26 -19.59 4.14
CA LEU A 136 -4.84 -20.33 2.94
C LEU A 136 -3.80 -21.38 3.32
N ASP A 137 -3.93 -22.56 2.72
CA ASP A 137 -2.83 -23.54 2.68
C ASP A 137 -1.95 -23.22 1.44
N LEU A 138 -0.82 -22.57 1.68
CA LEU A 138 0.16 -22.24 0.65
C LEU A 138 1.29 -23.26 0.56
N GLY A 139 1.18 -24.38 1.27
CA GLY A 139 2.18 -25.45 1.30
C GLY A 139 3.08 -25.40 2.53
N PRO A 140 4.10 -26.27 2.60
CA PRO A 140 4.86 -26.51 3.82
C PRO A 140 5.82 -25.38 4.24
N LEU A 141 6.04 -24.38 3.39
CA LEU A 141 7.01 -23.31 3.64
C LEU A 141 6.36 -21.99 4.05
N VAL A 142 5.09 -21.77 3.75
CA VAL A 142 4.40 -20.50 3.99
C VAL A 142 3.10 -20.76 4.73
N GLU A 143 3.06 -20.40 6.00
CA GLU A 143 1.83 -20.34 6.79
C GLU A 143 1.16 -18.97 6.64
N THR A 144 -0.17 -18.93 6.67
CA THR A 144 -0.92 -17.67 6.53
C THR A 144 -1.87 -17.44 7.70
N THR A 145 -2.07 -16.18 8.03
CA THR A 145 -3.16 -15.72 8.89
C THR A 145 -3.94 -14.64 8.12
N MET A 146 -4.86 -15.08 7.25
CA MET A 146 -5.49 -14.21 6.26
C MET A 146 -6.38 -13.12 6.85
N THR A 147 -6.88 -13.29 8.06
CA THR A 147 -7.60 -12.22 8.78
C THR A 147 -6.73 -10.97 8.99
N ARG A 148 -5.39 -11.10 9.02
CA ARG A 148 -4.44 -9.99 9.14
C ARG A 148 -4.11 -9.32 7.80
N CYS A 149 -4.57 -9.89 6.68
CA CYS A 149 -4.27 -9.39 5.34
C CYS A 149 -4.93 -8.03 5.10
N ILE A 150 -4.16 -7.06 4.57
CA ILE A 150 -4.66 -5.72 4.17
C ILE A 150 -4.95 -5.62 2.67
N SER A 151 -4.98 -6.75 1.96
CA SER A 151 -5.28 -6.84 0.52
C SER A 151 -4.41 -5.94 -0.36
N CYS A 152 -3.14 -5.76 -0.02
CA CYS A 152 -2.21 -4.90 -0.75
C CYS A 152 -1.76 -5.47 -2.11
N THR A 153 -2.03 -6.74 -2.38
CA THR A 153 -1.71 -7.48 -3.61
C THR A 153 -0.21 -7.62 -3.93
N ARG A 154 0.70 -7.35 -3.01
CA ARG A 154 2.15 -7.54 -3.25
C ARG A 154 2.48 -9.00 -3.56
N CYS A 155 1.93 -9.95 -2.79
CA CYS A 155 2.12 -11.39 -3.02
C CYS A 155 1.61 -11.84 -4.39
N VAL A 156 0.43 -11.41 -4.81
CA VAL A 156 -0.16 -11.72 -6.11
C VAL A 156 0.73 -11.23 -7.26
N ARG A 157 1.21 -9.99 -7.17
CA ARG A 157 2.10 -9.42 -8.20
C ARG A 157 3.46 -10.10 -8.19
N PHE A 158 3.99 -10.42 -7.02
CA PHE A 158 5.25 -11.16 -6.92
C PHE A 158 5.15 -12.54 -7.58
N THR A 159 4.12 -13.32 -7.26
CA THR A 159 3.93 -14.65 -7.85
C THR A 159 3.78 -14.57 -9.36
N THR A 160 3.06 -13.58 -9.88
CA THR A 160 2.83 -13.42 -11.32
C THR A 160 4.03 -12.84 -12.07
N GLU A 161 4.67 -11.80 -11.52
CA GLU A 161 5.68 -11.01 -12.25
C GLU A 161 7.12 -11.53 -12.03
N VAL A 162 7.41 -12.05 -10.83
CA VAL A 162 8.76 -12.50 -10.45
C VAL A 162 8.87 -14.03 -10.47
N ALA A 163 7.96 -14.71 -9.79
CA ALA A 163 7.98 -16.18 -9.74
C ALA A 163 7.42 -16.85 -11.02
N GLY A 164 6.67 -16.09 -11.84
CA GLY A 164 6.12 -16.58 -13.11
C GLY A 164 4.96 -17.56 -12.96
N ILE A 165 4.31 -17.62 -11.79
CA ILE A 165 3.16 -18.49 -11.51
C ILE A 165 1.91 -17.65 -11.23
N THR A 166 0.76 -18.08 -11.75
CA THR A 166 -0.53 -17.39 -11.61
C THR A 166 -1.48 -18.11 -10.65
N GLN A 167 -0.92 -18.69 -9.58
CA GLN A 167 -1.68 -19.47 -8.62
C GLN A 167 -2.39 -18.61 -7.56
N MET A 168 -1.98 -17.36 -7.38
CA MET A 168 -2.63 -16.43 -6.45
C MET A 168 -3.43 -15.36 -7.17
N GLY A 169 -4.52 -14.93 -6.57
CA GLY A 169 -5.36 -13.86 -7.09
C GLY A 169 -6.10 -13.12 -5.99
N GLN A 170 -6.89 -12.14 -6.38
CA GLN A 170 -7.82 -11.45 -5.50
C GLN A 170 -9.23 -11.71 -5.99
N THR A 171 -10.11 -12.15 -5.09
CA THR A 171 -11.54 -12.35 -5.33
C THR A 171 -12.36 -11.36 -4.52
N GLY A 172 -13.64 -11.22 -4.83
CA GLY A 172 -14.52 -10.30 -4.15
C GLY A 172 -14.22 -8.82 -4.41
N ARG A 173 -14.88 -7.94 -3.64
CA ARG A 173 -14.70 -6.49 -3.71
C ARG A 173 -15.12 -5.83 -2.39
N GLY A 174 -14.60 -4.62 -2.13
CA GLY A 174 -14.88 -3.90 -0.90
C GLY A 174 -14.36 -4.67 0.33
N GLU A 175 -15.20 -4.84 1.34
CA GLU A 175 -14.86 -5.59 2.55
C GLU A 175 -14.73 -7.09 2.33
N ASP A 176 -15.39 -7.63 1.30
CA ASP A 176 -15.31 -9.05 0.91
C ASP A 176 -14.13 -9.36 -0.02
N ALA A 177 -13.24 -8.39 -0.24
CA ALA A 177 -12.05 -8.61 -1.03
C ALA A 177 -11.06 -9.51 -0.28
N GLU A 178 -10.67 -10.62 -0.89
CA GLU A 178 -9.75 -11.61 -0.32
C GLU A 178 -8.65 -12.00 -1.30
N ILE A 179 -7.46 -12.19 -0.77
CA ILE A 179 -6.39 -12.85 -1.50
C ILE A 179 -6.60 -14.35 -1.36
N THR A 180 -6.64 -15.05 -2.47
CA THR A 180 -6.88 -16.51 -2.53
C THR A 180 -5.89 -17.18 -3.45
N SER A 181 -5.72 -18.49 -3.29
CA SER A 181 -5.08 -19.33 -4.31
C SER A 181 -6.13 -19.94 -5.24
N TYR A 182 -5.72 -20.27 -6.47
CA TYR A 182 -6.61 -20.91 -7.43
C TYR A 182 -7.01 -22.31 -6.95
N LEU A 183 -8.31 -22.55 -6.79
CA LEU A 183 -8.87 -23.83 -6.29
C LEU A 183 -8.26 -24.33 -4.97
N ASN A 184 -7.76 -23.44 -4.12
CA ASN A 184 -7.04 -23.78 -2.89
C ASN A 184 -5.77 -24.62 -3.13
N GLU A 185 -5.15 -24.48 -4.30
CA GLU A 185 -3.87 -25.11 -4.59
C GLU A 185 -2.74 -24.48 -3.76
N THR A 186 -1.77 -25.29 -3.36
CA THR A 186 -0.53 -24.82 -2.75
C THR A 186 0.35 -24.12 -3.77
N LEU A 187 1.23 -23.21 -3.32
CA LEU A 187 2.18 -22.56 -4.21
C LEU A 187 3.29 -23.53 -4.64
N ASP A 188 3.46 -23.63 -5.96
CA ASP A 188 4.52 -24.45 -6.56
C ASP A 188 5.59 -23.53 -7.17
N SER A 189 6.44 -22.97 -6.31
CA SER A 189 7.56 -22.14 -6.74
C SER A 189 8.71 -22.23 -5.75
N GLU A 190 9.92 -22.35 -6.25
CA GLU A 190 11.15 -22.26 -5.45
C GLU A 190 11.30 -20.88 -4.77
N LEU A 191 10.63 -19.85 -5.30
CA LEU A 191 10.69 -18.48 -4.80
C LEU A 191 9.61 -18.15 -3.77
N GLN A 192 8.71 -19.12 -3.43
CA GLN A 192 7.53 -18.85 -2.58
C GLN A 192 7.87 -18.23 -1.22
N GLY A 193 9.03 -18.58 -0.62
CA GLY A 193 9.45 -18.02 0.66
C GLY A 193 9.64 -16.49 0.66
N ASN A 194 9.92 -15.87 -0.49
CA ASN A 194 10.05 -14.41 -0.58
C ASN A 194 8.72 -13.66 -0.36
N ILE A 195 7.59 -14.35 -0.39
CA ILE A 195 6.28 -13.76 -0.06
C ILE A 195 6.26 -13.27 1.38
N ILE A 196 6.96 -13.95 2.29
CA ILE A 196 7.03 -13.60 3.70
C ILE A 196 7.64 -12.21 3.88
N ASP A 197 8.77 -11.94 3.20
CA ASP A 197 9.44 -10.65 3.27
C ASP A 197 8.68 -9.51 2.58
N LEU A 198 7.79 -9.85 1.65
CA LEU A 198 6.96 -8.87 0.93
C LEU A 198 5.68 -8.50 1.67
N CYS A 199 5.23 -9.36 2.56
CA CYS A 199 4.02 -9.19 3.35
C CYS A 199 4.28 -8.34 4.56
#